data_48b6246b6d65c2f69a982e3f52b6673e
#
_entry.id   48b6246b6d65c2f69a982e3f52b6673e
#
_cell.length_a   1.000
_cell.length_b   1.000
_cell.length_c   1.000
_cell.angle_alpha   90.00
_cell.angle_beta   90.00
_cell.angle_gamma   90.00
#
_symmetry.space_group_name_H-M   'P 1'
#
loop_
_entity.id
_entity.type
_entity.pdbx_description
1 polymer ?
#
loop_
_entity_poly.entity_id
_entity_poly.type
_entity_poly.pdbx_seq_one_letter_code
_entity_poly.pdbx_strand_id
1 'polypeptide(L)'
;MPATAFPVLYLESNDGFTVMWSLVHYFLAHTSRSDTWMRDTARAVGLFYDYCTACNITSVNQRTQLRKFMFSLENGTIDTNEKDPTGLYWSPTGLTKAKRLIGSLSKFIYWVNQEESLSNGSTTFVAPTKNSEKLTLSLLKTAKKVISNSFMEHAKDPTLIAEKLLLARETFGYEFEDDPKAYINAQREVKSFPHELIAPLFEYGFVKNPLATKPFEREDITAKMITLLLLFGGLRKSEPFHLWYNDVTPLLEFKCQVTLYHPSVAKTNLIGEKDKTRKHYLKERGLLPRHDKANPKSLKAGWKKLAVDKTSYHADVHWLHSSAEAIFSSLYPHYLAYRSKLMETYEELHGHDHPFLFVSIGEDRNTGESYVGAPYSISQFMKSYNKALDRLELHLGFKIHRGREAATNPHSHRHCYVEALKEMGVNPKIIQKCLHQRTIKAQEAYQGISYQKIQETLSKYSPSLPKDLSLQDTSYLHI
;
A
#
# COMPACT_ATOMS: atom_id res chain seq x y z
N MET A 1 -5.10 -26.52 -4.71
CA MET A 1 -4.30 -25.30 -4.59
C MET A 1 -5.18 -24.13 -5.03
N PRO A 2 -5.23 -23.00 -4.35
CA PRO A 2 -5.99 -21.86 -4.86
C PRO A 2 -5.40 -21.42 -6.20
N ALA A 3 -6.25 -21.25 -7.19
CA ALA A 3 -5.84 -20.79 -8.52
C ALA A 3 -5.23 -19.38 -8.40
N THR A 4 -3.94 -19.24 -8.68
CA THR A 4 -3.27 -17.94 -8.70
C THR A 4 -3.50 -17.34 -10.08
N ALA A 5 -4.40 -16.37 -10.18
CA ALA A 5 -4.59 -15.60 -11.40
C ALA A 5 -3.44 -14.59 -11.57
N PHE A 6 -2.85 -14.53 -12.77
CA PHE A 6 -1.85 -13.54 -13.15
C PHE A 6 -2.14 -12.99 -14.55
N PRO A 7 -1.67 -11.78 -14.89
CA PRO A 7 -1.89 -11.18 -16.19
C PRO A 7 -1.15 -11.97 -17.27
N VAL A 8 -1.82 -12.23 -18.39
CA VAL A 8 -1.23 -12.82 -19.61
C VAL A 8 -1.08 -11.71 -20.64
N LEU A 9 0.10 -11.60 -21.25
CA LEU A 9 0.38 -10.66 -22.33
C LEU A 9 0.26 -11.40 -23.67
N TYR A 10 -0.60 -10.91 -24.54
CA TYR A 10 -0.72 -11.32 -25.92
C TYR A 10 0.03 -10.32 -26.80
N LEU A 11 0.87 -10.83 -27.67
CA LEU A 11 1.62 -10.05 -28.64
C LEU A 11 1.00 -10.27 -30.02
N GLU A 12 0.79 -9.19 -30.75
CA GLU A 12 0.34 -9.25 -32.14
C GLU A 12 1.55 -9.43 -33.05
N SER A 13 1.47 -10.37 -33.95
CA SER A 13 2.46 -10.62 -35.00
C SER A 13 1.76 -10.80 -36.36
N ASN A 14 2.51 -10.85 -37.45
CA ASN A 14 1.95 -11.04 -38.79
C ASN A 14 1.11 -12.34 -38.92
N ASP A 15 1.36 -13.31 -38.07
CA ASP A 15 0.68 -14.63 -38.05
C ASP A 15 -0.48 -14.69 -37.02
N GLY A 16 -0.82 -13.54 -36.37
CA GLY A 16 -1.89 -13.45 -35.39
C GLY A 16 -1.37 -13.19 -33.97
N PHE A 17 -2.19 -13.51 -32.94
CA PHE A 17 -1.85 -13.27 -31.54
C PHE A 17 -1.14 -14.48 -30.94
N THR A 18 -0.03 -14.23 -30.24
CA THR A 18 0.72 -15.23 -29.47
C THR A 18 0.87 -14.83 -28.02
N VAL A 19 0.94 -15.82 -27.13
CA VAL A 19 1.18 -15.58 -25.70
C VAL A 19 2.67 -15.42 -25.46
N MET A 20 3.05 -14.40 -24.69
CA MET A 20 4.43 -14.22 -24.24
C MET A 20 4.77 -15.20 -23.10
N TRP A 21 5.13 -16.43 -23.43
CA TRP A 21 5.38 -17.51 -22.48
C TRP A 21 6.52 -17.24 -21.51
N SER A 22 7.57 -16.53 -21.93
CA SER A 22 8.67 -16.15 -21.02
C SER A 22 8.17 -15.29 -19.85
N LEU A 23 7.18 -14.40 -20.09
CA LEU A 23 6.56 -13.60 -19.03
C LEU A 23 5.68 -14.45 -18.11
N VAL A 24 4.98 -15.45 -18.64
CA VAL A 24 4.21 -16.42 -17.85
C VAL A 24 5.14 -17.22 -16.93
N HIS A 25 6.24 -17.73 -17.45
CA HIS A 25 7.26 -18.44 -16.65
C HIS A 25 7.87 -17.54 -15.58
N TYR A 26 8.16 -16.27 -15.91
CA TYR A 26 8.63 -15.29 -14.94
C TYR A 26 7.65 -15.10 -13.78
N PHE A 27 6.36 -15.04 -14.04
CA PHE A 27 5.35 -14.90 -12.98
C PHE A 27 5.21 -16.19 -12.16
N LEU A 28 5.30 -17.35 -12.77
CA LEU A 28 5.32 -18.64 -12.07
C LEU A 28 6.52 -18.77 -11.14
N ALA A 29 7.71 -18.32 -11.56
CA ALA A 29 8.90 -18.26 -10.73
C ALA A 29 8.78 -17.25 -9.57
N HIS A 30 7.88 -16.26 -9.67
CA HIS A 30 7.73 -15.17 -8.72
C HIS A 30 6.33 -15.07 -8.08
N THR A 31 5.68 -16.20 -7.78
CA THR A 31 4.31 -16.27 -7.23
C THR A 31 4.11 -15.49 -5.93
N SER A 32 5.18 -15.24 -5.16
CA SER A 32 5.14 -14.43 -3.94
C SER A 32 4.94 -12.93 -4.20
N ARG A 33 5.13 -12.44 -5.44
CA ARG A 33 4.96 -11.03 -5.80
C ARG A 33 3.49 -10.63 -5.88
N SER A 34 3.22 -9.32 -5.71
CA SER A 34 1.86 -8.79 -5.76
C SER A 34 1.30 -8.75 -7.17
N ASP A 35 -0.01 -8.83 -7.30
CA ASP A 35 -0.74 -8.66 -8.56
C ASP A 35 -0.39 -7.31 -9.26
N THR A 36 -0.27 -6.21 -8.49
CA THR A 36 0.15 -4.92 -9.01
C THR A 36 1.56 -4.99 -9.64
N TRP A 37 2.48 -5.70 -9.01
CA TRP A 37 3.83 -5.89 -9.55
C TRP A 37 3.79 -6.67 -10.86
N MET A 38 2.97 -7.72 -10.94
CA MET A 38 2.81 -8.51 -12.17
C MET A 38 2.21 -7.67 -13.31
N ARG A 39 1.17 -6.87 -13.01
CA ARG A 39 0.55 -5.96 -13.98
C ARG A 39 1.50 -4.85 -14.46
N ASP A 40 2.26 -4.25 -13.55
CA ASP A 40 3.27 -3.24 -13.90
C ASP A 40 4.36 -3.85 -14.78
N THR A 41 4.76 -5.09 -14.52
CA THR A 41 5.74 -5.81 -15.35
C THR A 41 5.16 -6.14 -16.73
N ALA A 42 3.96 -6.71 -16.79
CA ALA A 42 3.29 -7.01 -18.06
C ALA A 42 3.12 -5.75 -18.92
N ARG A 43 2.72 -4.64 -18.30
CA ARG A 43 2.60 -3.35 -18.98
C ARG A 43 3.94 -2.83 -19.51
N ALA A 44 5.00 -2.94 -18.71
CA ALA A 44 6.33 -2.49 -19.12
C ALA A 44 6.87 -3.29 -20.31
N VAL A 45 6.64 -4.59 -20.30
CA VAL A 45 7.03 -5.50 -21.40
C VAL A 45 6.21 -5.23 -22.64
N GLY A 46 4.89 -5.06 -22.52
CA GLY A 46 4.01 -4.74 -23.66
C GLY A 46 4.41 -3.41 -24.32
N LEU A 47 4.57 -2.34 -23.53
CA LEU A 47 5.01 -1.04 -24.05
C LEU A 47 6.39 -1.12 -24.74
N PHE A 48 7.29 -1.95 -24.24
CA PHE A 48 8.60 -2.13 -24.89
C PHE A 48 8.46 -2.90 -26.20
N TYR A 49 7.60 -3.91 -26.26
CA TYR A 49 7.29 -4.63 -27.49
C TYR A 49 6.69 -3.69 -28.55
N ASP A 50 5.66 -2.92 -28.17
CA ASP A 50 5.01 -1.95 -29.08
C ASP A 50 6.04 -0.95 -29.63
N TYR A 51 6.94 -0.44 -28.76
CA TYR A 51 8.00 0.46 -29.16
C TYR A 51 8.99 -0.17 -30.13
N CYS A 52 9.41 -1.42 -29.87
CA CYS A 52 10.33 -2.14 -30.76
C CYS A 52 9.69 -2.39 -32.14
N THR A 53 8.42 -2.75 -32.15
CA THR A 53 7.66 -3.00 -33.40
C THR A 53 7.50 -1.70 -34.19
N ALA A 54 7.05 -0.63 -33.55
CA ALA A 54 6.85 0.68 -34.18
C ALA A 54 8.15 1.31 -34.75
N CYS A 55 9.27 1.08 -34.07
CA CYS A 55 10.58 1.59 -34.52
C CYS A 55 11.34 0.60 -35.43
N ASN A 56 10.77 -0.51 -35.83
CA ASN A 56 11.40 -1.58 -36.65
C ASN A 56 12.79 -2.00 -36.11
N ILE A 57 12.86 -2.22 -34.79
CA ILE A 57 14.11 -2.53 -34.11
C ILE A 57 14.44 -3.98 -34.31
N THR A 58 15.27 -4.28 -35.29
CA THR A 58 15.61 -5.66 -35.66
C THR A 58 16.90 -6.19 -35.09
N SER A 59 17.86 -5.40 -34.65
CA SER A 59 19.02 -6.01 -33.98
C SER A 59 20.21 -5.20 -33.51
N VAL A 60 20.41 -3.94 -33.67
CA VAL A 60 21.74 -3.36 -33.33
C VAL A 60 21.65 -2.30 -32.23
N ASN A 61 22.52 -2.47 -31.20
CA ASN A 61 22.72 -1.52 -30.09
C ASN A 61 21.54 -1.38 -29.12
N GLN A 62 21.23 -2.47 -28.46
CA GLN A 62 20.15 -2.59 -27.46
C GLN A 62 20.20 -1.51 -26.36
N ARG A 63 21.40 -1.06 -25.95
CA ARG A 63 21.57 0.04 -24.97
C ARG A 63 20.94 1.33 -25.49
N THR A 64 21.22 1.70 -26.72
CA THR A 64 20.65 2.88 -27.34
C THR A 64 19.15 2.80 -27.46
N GLN A 65 18.61 1.60 -27.73
CA GLN A 65 17.17 1.40 -27.87
C GLN A 65 16.42 1.50 -26.53
N LEU A 66 16.96 0.92 -25.48
CA LEU A 66 16.37 1.07 -24.14
C LEU A 66 16.41 2.53 -23.66
N ARG A 67 17.46 3.28 -24.02
CA ARG A 67 17.57 4.71 -23.73
C ARG A 67 16.52 5.53 -24.50
N LYS A 68 16.36 5.27 -25.78
CA LYS A 68 15.32 5.90 -26.62
C LYS A 68 13.93 5.56 -26.12
N PHE A 69 13.66 4.29 -25.77
CA PHE A 69 12.41 3.86 -25.16
C PHE A 69 12.11 4.59 -23.85
N MET A 70 13.11 4.73 -22.97
CA MET A 70 12.94 5.48 -21.72
C MET A 70 12.60 6.95 -22.00
N PHE A 71 13.31 7.58 -22.95
CA PHE A 71 13.05 8.95 -23.36
C PHE A 71 11.62 9.11 -23.92
N SER A 72 11.17 8.17 -24.76
CA SER A 72 9.82 8.16 -25.32
C SER A 72 8.74 7.94 -24.22
N LEU A 73 9.01 7.15 -23.18
CA LEU A 73 8.11 7.02 -22.04
C LEU A 73 8.01 8.31 -21.22
N GLU A 74 9.13 9.02 -21.05
CA GLU A 74 9.20 10.21 -20.22
C GLU A 74 8.58 11.43 -20.91
N ASN A 75 8.92 11.65 -22.18
CA ASN A 75 8.54 12.84 -22.92
C ASN A 75 7.35 12.64 -23.86
N GLY A 76 6.89 11.40 -24.03
CA GLY A 76 5.92 11.03 -25.04
C GLY A 76 6.58 10.81 -26.41
N THR A 77 5.78 10.43 -27.40
CA THR A 77 6.21 10.18 -28.79
C THR A 77 5.71 11.23 -29.78
N ILE A 78 4.80 12.11 -29.31
CA ILE A 78 4.21 13.17 -30.14
C ILE A 78 5.15 14.39 -30.13
N ASP A 79 5.48 14.89 -31.32
CA ASP A 79 6.32 16.06 -31.49
C ASP A 79 5.56 17.37 -31.26
N THR A 80 6.26 18.51 -31.35
CA THR A 80 5.71 19.87 -31.21
C THR A 80 4.72 20.26 -32.30
N ASN A 81 4.64 19.51 -33.38
CA ASN A 81 3.72 19.70 -34.51
C ASN A 81 2.52 18.71 -34.43
N GLU A 82 2.29 18.11 -33.28
CA GLU A 82 1.25 17.11 -33.06
C GLU A 82 1.39 15.85 -33.93
N LYS A 83 2.57 15.59 -34.49
CA LYS A 83 2.88 14.39 -35.26
C LYS A 83 3.65 13.40 -34.43
N ASP A 84 3.42 12.12 -34.69
CA ASP A 84 4.17 11.04 -34.07
C ASP A 84 4.87 10.19 -35.16
N PRO A 85 6.18 10.28 -35.26
CA PRO A 85 6.95 9.48 -36.22
C PRO A 85 6.89 7.99 -35.95
N THR A 86 6.54 7.58 -34.73
CA THR A 86 6.42 6.16 -34.31
C THR A 86 5.02 5.60 -34.51
N GLY A 87 4.01 6.45 -34.63
CA GLY A 87 2.61 6.05 -34.68
C GLY A 87 2.02 5.55 -33.36
N LEU A 88 2.76 5.64 -32.24
CA LEU A 88 2.33 5.16 -30.93
C LEU A 88 1.43 6.15 -30.17
N TYR A 89 1.54 7.44 -30.46
CA TYR A 89 0.79 8.55 -29.84
C TYR A 89 0.81 8.52 -28.30
N TRP A 90 2.00 8.23 -27.74
CA TRP A 90 2.13 8.19 -26.29
C TRP A 90 2.22 9.59 -25.69
N SER A 91 1.39 9.83 -24.69
CA SER A 91 1.52 11.02 -23.84
C SER A 91 2.67 10.85 -22.84
N PRO A 92 3.32 11.95 -22.40
CA PRO A 92 4.38 11.93 -21.42
C PRO A 92 3.99 11.20 -20.14
N THR A 93 4.84 10.29 -19.71
CA THR A 93 4.68 9.57 -18.44
C THR A 93 5.64 10.17 -17.42
N GLY A 94 5.13 10.63 -16.28
CA GLY A 94 6.00 11.26 -15.27
C GLY A 94 7.19 10.36 -14.89
N LEU A 95 8.37 10.98 -14.68
CA LEU A 95 9.67 10.34 -14.45
C LEU A 95 9.63 9.16 -13.46
N THR A 96 8.92 9.31 -12.32
CA THR A 96 8.78 8.25 -11.31
C THR A 96 8.09 6.99 -11.87
N LYS A 97 7.11 7.16 -12.75
CA LYS A 97 6.40 6.05 -13.37
C LYS A 97 7.23 5.41 -14.47
N ALA A 98 7.93 6.22 -15.29
CA ALA A 98 8.87 5.75 -16.29
C ALA A 98 9.99 4.92 -15.64
N LYS A 99 10.66 5.44 -14.59
CA LYS A 99 11.69 4.71 -13.83
C LYS A 99 11.17 3.38 -13.25
N ARG A 100 9.91 3.34 -12.81
CA ARG A 100 9.30 2.11 -12.29
C ARG A 100 9.08 1.07 -13.39
N LEU A 101 8.58 1.48 -14.55
CA LEU A 101 8.35 0.61 -15.70
C LEU A 101 9.68 0.05 -16.22
N ILE A 102 10.68 0.91 -16.44
CA ILE A 102 12.02 0.48 -16.84
C ILE A 102 12.65 -0.46 -15.82
N GLY A 103 12.51 -0.18 -14.52
CA GLY A 103 13.00 -1.07 -13.47
C GLY A 103 12.31 -2.44 -13.43
N SER A 104 11.04 -2.53 -13.83
CA SER A 104 10.33 -3.81 -13.97
C SER A 104 10.77 -4.56 -15.22
N LEU A 105 10.89 -3.87 -16.36
CA LEU A 105 11.40 -4.40 -17.62
C LEU A 105 12.82 -4.95 -17.45
N SER A 106 13.72 -4.18 -16.85
CA SER A 106 15.12 -4.59 -16.62
C SER A 106 15.24 -5.87 -15.81
N LYS A 107 14.40 -6.03 -14.79
CA LYS A 107 14.39 -7.25 -13.98
C LYS A 107 13.90 -8.46 -14.75
N PHE A 108 12.91 -8.25 -15.60
CA PHE A 108 12.40 -9.30 -16.49
C PHE A 108 13.45 -9.70 -17.52
N ILE A 109 14.06 -8.73 -18.23
CA ILE A 109 15.14 -8.97 -19.20
C ILE A 109 16.32 -9.72 -18.55
N TYR A 110 16.73 -9.29 -17.36
CA TYR A 110 17.80 -9.94 -16.61
C TYR A 110 17.47 -11.40 -16.29
N TRP A 111 16.24 -11.68 -15.88
CA TRP A 111 15.80 -13.04 -15.58
C TRP A 111 15.76 -13.91 -16.84
N VAL A 112 15.22 -13.42 -17.96
CA VAL A 112 15.20 -14.13 -19.25
C VAL A 112 16.64 -14.46 -19.68
N ASN A 113 17.55 -13.48 -19.63
CA ASN A 113 18.94 -13.70 -20.01
C ASN A 113 19.64 -14.75 -19.12
N GLN A 114 19.29 -14.85 -17.84
CA GLN A 114 19.80 -15.90 -16.97
C GLN A 114 19.28 -17.29 -17.36
N GLU A 115 18.00 -17.41 -17.66
CA GLU A 115 17.41 -18.68 -18.09
C GLU A 115 17.95 -19.12 -19.47
N GLU A 116 18.06 -18.17 -20.42
CA GLU A 116 18.62 -18.46 -21.74
C GLU A 116 20.10 -18.80 -21.69
N SER A 117 20.88 -18.16 -20.82
CA SER A 117 22.32 -18.47 -20.66
C SER A 117 22.55 -19.85 -20.04
N LEU A 118 21.60 -20.36 -19.28
CA LEU A 118 21.63 -21.72 -18.77
C LEU A 118 21.30 -22.74 -19.87
N SER A 119 20.55 -22.35 -20.89
CA SER A 119 20.10 -23.25 -21.97
C SER A 119 20.99 -23.18 -23.24
N ASN A 120 21.43 -21.99 -23.67
CA ASN A 120 22.03 -21.79 -25.00
C ASN A 120 23.30 -20.91 -25.06
N GLY A 121 23.82 -20.40 -23.93
CA GLY A 121 25.10 -19.69 -23.88
C GLY A 121 25.17 -18.28 -24.53
N SER A 122 24.08 -17.75 -25.05
CA SER A 122 24.05 -16.38 -25.62
C SER A 122 22.97 -15.51 -24.96
N THR A 123 23.32 -14.26 -24.68
CA THR A 123 22.40 -13.27 -24.08
C THR A 123 21.82 -12.36 -25.15
N THR A 124 20.51 -12.26 -25.23
CA THR A 124 19.79 -11.51 -26.27
C THR A 124 19.58 -10.03 -25.92
N PHE A 125 19.53 -9.67 -24.62
CA PHE A 125 19.26 -8.31 -24.17
C PHE A 125 20.14 -7.87 -23.00
N VAL A 126 20.57 -6.60 -23.01
CA VAL A 126 21.34 -5.98 -21.93
C VAL A 126 20.41 -5.26 -20.94
N ALA A 127 20.45 -5.65 -19.67
CA ALA A 127 19.65 -5.01 -18.63
C ALA A 127 20.25 -3.65 -18.22
N PRO A 128 19.44 -2.57 -18.09
CA PRO A 128 19.93 -1.27 -17.65
C PRO A 128 20.30 -1.29 -16.15
N THR A 129 21.40 -0.66 -15.80
CA THR A 129 21.87 -0.47 -14.42
C THR A 129 21.77 0.96 -13.97
N LYS A 130 21.63 1.17 -12.67
CA LYS A 130 21.37 2.49 -12.09
C LYS A 130 22.62 3.32 -11.81
N ASN A 131 23.81 2.67 -11.75
CA ASN A 131 25.01 3.39 -11.31
C ASN A 131 26.23 2.45 -11.40
N SER A 132 27.37 2.93 -11.93
CA SER A 132 28.61 2.14 -12.12
C SER A 132 29.17 1.58 -10.80
N GLU A 133 29.12 2.35 -9.71
CA GLU A 133 29.60 1.90 -8.39
C GLU A 133 28.74 0.75 -7.82
N LYS A 134 27.40 0.85 -8.00
CA LYS A 134 26.49 -0.23 -7.60
C LYS A 134 26.67 -1.47 -8.48
N LEU A 135 26.99 -1.29 -9.73
CA LEU A 135 27.34 -2.37 -10.64
C LEU A 135 28.60 -3.07 -10.17
N THR A 136 29.67 -2.32 -9.92
CA THR A 136 30.95 -2.87 -9.43
C THR A 136 30.78 -3.59 -8.10
N LEU A 137 30.02 -3.01 -7.16
CA LEU A 137 29.67 -3.65 -5.88
C LEU A 137 28.80 -4.91 -6.06
N SER A 138 27.87 -4.89 -7.02
CA SER A 138 27.02 -6.06 -7.32
C SER A 138 27.84 -7.17 -7.97
N LEU A 139 28.75 -6.83 -8.90
CA LEU A 139 29.67 -7.78 -9.53
C LEU A 139 30.65 -8.37 -8.51
N LEU A 140 31.21 -7.54 -7.61
CA LEU A 140 32.06 -7.99 -6.53
C LEU A 140 31.31 -8.90 -5.54
N LYS A 141 30.06 -8.59 -5.18
CA LYS A 141 29.21 -9.45 -4.35
C LYS A 141 28.87 -10.76 -5.04
N THR A 142 28.58 -10.74 -6.33
CA THR A 142 28.29 -11.94 -7.12
C THR A 142 29.55 -12.79 -7.28
N ALA A 143 30.69 -12.19 -7.59
CA ALA A 143 31.97 -12.88 -7.63
C ALA A 143 32.33 -13.48 -6.27
N LYS A 144 32.18 -12.71 -5.18
CA LYS A 144 32.41 -13.19 -3.82
C LYS A 144 31.48 -14.35 -3.43
N LYS A 145 30.19 -14.28 -3.83
CA LYS A 145 29.22 -15.35 -3.60
C LYS A 145 29.51 -16.60 -4.43
N VAL A 146 29.95 -16.44 -5.66
CA VAL A 146 30.37 -17.55 -6.53
C VAL A 146 31.66 -18.20 -5.97
N ILE A 147 32.58 -17.42 -5.41
CA ILE A 147 33.78 -17.88 -4.79
C ILE A 147 33.49 -18.55 -3.44
N SER A 148 32.75 -17.91 -2.54
CA SER A 148 32.50 -18.36 -1.16
C SER A 148 31.56 -19.56 -1.02
N ASN A 149 30.71 -19.85 -2.01
CA ASN A 149 29.75 -20.95 -1.97
C ASN A 149 30.26 -22.22 -2.69
N SER A 150 31.55 -22.27 -3.06
CA SER A 150 32.12 -23.43 -3.74
C SER A 150 32.95 -24.24 -2.80
N PHE A 151 32.53 -25.46 -2.54
CA PHE A 151 33.35 -26.49 -1.86
C PHE A 151 34.71 -26.75 -2.55
N MET A 152 34.86 -26.35 -3.83
CA MET A 152 36.05 -26.51 -4.67
C MET A 152 36.66 -25.14 -5.00
N GLU A 153 36.77 -24.23 -4.05
CA GLU A 153 37.27 -22.85 -4.23
C GLU A 153 38.68 -22.81 -4.86
N HIS A 154 39.53 -23.73 -4.49
CA HIS A 154 40.93 -23.87 -4.95
C HIS A 154 41.08 -24.48 -6.36
N ALA A 155 40.01 -25.03 -6.93
CA ALA A 155 40.01 -25.64 -8.26
C ALA A 155 39.39 -24.78 -9.37
N LYS A 156 39.05 -23.54 -9.07
CA LYS A 156 38.43 -22.63 -10.08
C LYS A 156 39.48 -21.87 -10.86
N ASP A 157 39.39 -22.03 -12.18
CA ASP A 157 40.20 -21.27 -13.12
C ASP A 157 39.92 -19.77 -13.04
N PRO A 158 40.91 -18.92 -12.74
CA PRO A 158 40.76 -17.45 -12.71
C PRO A 158 40.29 -16.86 -14.02
N THR A 159 40.59 -17.48 -15.15
CA THR A 159 40.15 -17.02 -16.49
C THR A 159 38.63 -17.15 -16.66
N LEU A 160 38.02 -18.23 -16.17
CA LEU A 160 36.57 -18.46 -16.18
C LEU A 160 35.82 -17.46 -15.29
N ILE A 161 36.45 -17.02 -14.20
CA ILE A 161 35.89 -15.96 -13.34
C ILE A 161 35.94 -14.61 -14.04
N ALA A 162 37.08 -14.31 -14.72
CA ALA A 162 37.25 -13.09 -15.49
C ALA A 162 36.30 -13.01 -16.68
N GLU A 163 36.10 -14.10 -17.42
CA GLU A 163 35.10 -14.17 -18.50
C GLU A 163 33.66 -13.96 -18.02
N LYS A 164 33.27 -14.58 -16.90
CA LYS A 164 31.93 -14.37 -16.31
C LYS A 164 31.75 -12.96 -15.79
N LEU A 165 32.81 -12.31 -15.28
CA LEU A 165 32.78 -10.91 -14.88
C LEU A 165 32.67 -9.96 -16.09
N LEU A 166 33.39 -10.27 -17.19
CA LEU A 166 33.27 -9.54 -18.47
C LEU A 166 31.86 -9.69 -19.06
N LEU A 167 31.33 -10.89 -19.12
CA LEU A 167 29.99 -11.17 -19.61
C LEU A 167 28.92 -10.46 -18.74
N ALA A 168 29.09 -10.48 -17.42
CA ALA A 168 28.22 -9.75 -16.52
C ALA A 168 28.33 -8.23 -16.73
N ARG A 169 29.52 -7.69 -17.00
CA ARG A 169 29.72 -6.28 -17.33
C ARG A 169 29.06 -5.89 -18.64
N GLU A 170 29.11 -6.74 -19.64
CA GLU A 170 28.43 -6.53 -20.93
C GLU A 170 26.91 -6.63 -20.79
N THR A 171 26.42 -7.54 -19.96
CA THR A 171 24.98 -7.75 -19.69
C THR A 171 24.38 -6.62 -18.85
N PHE A 172 25.16 -6.05 -17.91
CA PHE A 172 24.70 -5.00 -16.99
C PHE A 172 25.09 -3.57 -17.40
N GLY A 173 25.66 -3.38 -18.54
CA GLY A 173 26.38 -2.17 -18.92
C GLY A 173 25.55 -0.95 -19.31
N TYR A 174 24.43 -0.64 -18.65
CA TYR A 174 23.70 0.61 -18.88
C TYR A 174 23.59 1.45 -17.61
N GLU A 175 24.20 2.63 -17.64
CA GLU A 175 24.00 3.68 -16.64
C GLU A 175 22.86 4.59 -17.06
N PHE A 176 21.91 4.81 -16.13
CA PHE A 176 21.07 5.99 -16.21
C PHE A 176 21.95 7.19 -15.84
N GLU A 177 22.19 8.09 -16.76
CA GLU A 177 22.73 9.39 -16.41
C GLU A 177 21.81 9.99 -15.33
N ASP A 178 22.40 10.41 -14.21
CA ASP A 178 21.67 11.13 -13.20
C ASP A 178 21.16 12.43 -13.84
N ASP A 179 19.87 12.46 -14.17
CA ASP A 179 19.24 13.67 -14.68
C ASP A 179 19.30 14.72 -13.56
N PRO A 180 19.91 15.90 -13.80
CA PRO A 180 19.90 17.00 -12.83
C PRO A 180 18.48 17.36 -12.37
N LYS A 181 17.45 17.12 -13.20
CA LYS A 181 16.04 17.27 -12.84
C LYS A 181 15.58 16.24 -11.81
N ALA A 182 16.28 15.12 -11.62
CA ALA A 182 15.95 14.15 -10.59
C ALA A 182 16.16 14.72 -9.17
N TYR A 183 17.07 15.68 -9.01
CA TYR A 183 17.30 16.39 -7.74
C TYR A 183 16.24 17.44 -7.46
N ILE A 184 15.65 18.06 -8.49
CA ILE A 184 14.59 19.06 -8.34
C ILE A 184 13.28 18.43 -7.88
N ASN A 185 13.04 17.15 -8.21
CA ASN A 185 11.83 16.38 -7.78
C ASN A 185 11.95 15.75 -6.39
N ALA A 186 13.07 15.91 -5.69
CA ALA A 186 13.25 15.34 -4.35
C ALA A 186 12.39 16.01 -3.26
N GLN A 187 11.85 17.20 -3.54
CA GLN A 187 10.94 17.92 -2.66
C GLN A 187 9.57 18.11 -3.32
N ARG A 188 8.89 17.01 -3.67
CA ARG A 188 7.45 17.13 -3.81
C ARG A 188 6.91 17.46 -2.42
N GLU A 189 6.39 18.65 -2.30
CA GLU A 189 5.61 19.08 -1.16
C GLU A 189 4.56 18.02 -0.86
N VAL A 190 4.69 17.39 0.31
CA VAL A 190 3.75 16.36 0.73
C VAL A 190 2.51 17.10 1.20
N LYS A 191 1.50 17.16 0.35
CA LYS A 191 0.26 17.86 0.67
C LYS A 191 -0.53 17.08 1.73
N SER A 192 -0.73 17.71 2.86
CA SER A 192 -1.57 17.24 3.97
C SER A 192 -3.04 17.56 3.73
N PHE A 193 -3.95 16.87 4.39
CA PHE A 193 -5.37 17.19 4.33
C PHE A 193 -5.58 18.63 4.85
N PRO A 194 -6.41 19.47 4.17
CA PRO A 194 -6.63 20.85 4.58
C PRO A 194 -7.10 20.96 6.04
N HIS A 195 -6.34 21.68 6.86
CA HIS A 195 -6.56 21.76 8.30
C HIS A 195 -7.92 22.37 8.64
N GLU A 196 -8.34 23.37 7.85
CA GLU A 196 -9.63 24.06 7.97
C GLU A 196 -10.85 23.15 7.72
N LEU A 197 -10.66 22.03 7.04
CA LEU A 197 -11.73 21.07 6.77
C LEU A 197 -11.81 19.96 7.84
N ILE A 198 -10.86 19.85 8.77
CA ILE A 198 -10.82 18.76 9.75
C ILE A 198 -12.02 18.82 10.69
N ALA A 199 -12.20 19.90 11.44
CA ALA A 199 -13.31 20.03 12.38
C ALA A 199 -14.67 19.94 11.66
N PRO A 200 -14.93 20.70 10.57
CA PRO A 200 -16.18 20.59 9.84
C PRO A 200 -16.46 19.19 9.25
N LEU A 201 -15.43 18.43 8.87
CA LEU A 201 -15.62 17.06 8.39
C LEU A 201 -16.21 16.15 9.47
N PHE A 202 -15.71 16.24 10.71
CA PHE A 202 -16.23 15.44 11.82
C PHE A 202 -17.58 15.95 12.35
N GLU A 203 -17.83 17.23 12.25
CA GLU A 203 -19.03 17.89 12.74
C GLU A 203 -20.22 17.72 11.78
N TYR A 204 -20.01 17.91 10.47
CA TYR A 204 -21.08 17.92 9.46
C TYR A 204 -20.94 16.81 8.43
N GLY A 205 -19.71 16.47 8.04
CA GLY A 205 -19.47 15.53 6.93
C GLY A 205 -20.03 14.14 7.19
N PHE A 206 -19.89 13.60 8.40
CA PHE A 206 -20.39 12.27 8.72
C PHE A 206 -21.87 12.22 9.10
N VAL A 207 -22.52 13.36 9.29
CA VAL A 207 -23.97 13.44 9.59
C VAL A 207 -24.77 13.12 8.34
N LYS A 208 -25.53 12.01 8.37
CA LYS A 208 -26.40 11.56 7.27
C LYS A 208 -27.80 12.15 7.35
N ASN A 209 -28.37 12.15 8.55
CA ASN A 209 -29.70 12.66 8.85
C ASN A 209 -29.70 13.40 10.20
N PRO A 210 -29.64 14.73 10.19
CA PRO A 210 -29.59 15.52 11.43
C PRO A 210 -30.83 15.34 12.34
N LEU A 211 -31.96 14.94 11.76
CA LEU A 211 -33.24 14.78 12.48
C LEU A 211 -33.41 13.40 13.10
N ALA A 212 -32.53 12.44 12.77
CA ALA A 212 -32.62 11.10 13.34
C ALA A 212 -32.15 11.08 14.80
N THR A 213 -32.91 10.37 15.64
CA THR A 213 -32.61 10.19 17.05
C THR A 213 -31.61 9.06 17.31
N LYS A 214 -31.64 8.02 16.45
CA LYS A 214 -30.71 6.89 16.56
C LYS A 214 -29.34 7.24 15.99
N PRO A 215 -28.25 7.00 16.75
CA PRO A 215 -26.89 7.40 16.34
C PRO A 215 -26.49 6.88 14.96
N PHE A 216 -26.76 5.61 14.63
CA PHE A 216 -26.38 4.98 13.36
C PHE A 216 -27.24 5.41 12.16
N GLU A 217 -28.43 5.96 12.41
CA GLU A 217 -29.25 6.61 11.39
C GLU A 217 -28.79 8.06 11.17
N ARG A 218 -28.39 8.74 12.26
CA ARG A 218 -27.91 10.12 12.26
C ARG A 218 -26.56 10.27 11.60
N GLU A 219 -25.58 9.41 11.96
CA GLU A 219 -24.20 9.52 11.49
C GLU A 219 -23.71 8.25 10.78
N ASP A 220 -22.70 8.43 9.92
CA ASP A 220 -21.89 7.34 9.39
C ASP A 220 -20.74 7.01 10.37
N ILE A 221 -21.10 6.38 11.48
CA ILE A 221 -20.16 6.10 12.59
C ILE A 221 -19.00 5.22 12.10
N THR A 222 -19.24 4.24 11.22
CA THR A 222 -18.19 3.39 10.65
C THR A 222 -17.12 4.20 9.93
N ALA A 223 -17.54 5.08 9.02
CA ALA A 223 -16.60 5.92 8.29
C ALA A 223 -15.92 6.96 9.20
N LYS A 224 -16.65 7.52 10.17
CA LYS A 224 -16.14 8.45 11.19
C LYS A 224 -15.03 7.80 12.02
N MET A 225 -15.25 6.61 12.57
CA MET A 225 -14.26 5.88 13.36
C MET A 225 -13.02 5.51 12.53
N ILE A 226 -13.20 5.05 11.29
CA ILE A 226 -12.07 4.77 10.39
C ILE A 226 -11.27 6.05 10.13
N THR A 227 -11.93 7.18 9.89
CA THR A 227 -11.27 8.46 9.61
C THR A 227 -10.51 8.98 10.84
N LEU A 228 -11.03 8.80 12.07
CA LEU A 228 -10.29 9.09 13.31
C LEU A 228 -8.98 8.30 13.38
N LEU A 229 -9.00 7.01 13.07
CA LEU A 229 -7.79 6.17 13.04
C LEU A 229 -6.79 6.61 11.97
N LEU A 230 -7.25 7.09 10.82
CA LEU A 230 -6.38 7.58 9.75
C LEU A 230 -5.73 8.91 10.10
N LEU A 231 -6.51 9.85 10.61
CA LEU A 231 -6.08 11.23 10.86
C LEU A 231 -5.32 11.35 12.18
N PHE A 232 -5.88 10.82 13.26
CA PHE A 232 -5.33 10.99 14.62
C PHE A 232 -4.57 9.78 15.13
N GLY A 233 -4.74 8.60 14.51
CA GLY A 233 -3.94 7.40 14.79
C GLY A 233 -2.83 7.17 13.75
N GLY A 234 -2.74 8.00 12.71
CA GLY A 234 -1.70 7.94 11.70
C GLY A 234 -1.70 6.67 10.84
N LEU A 235 -2.80 5.92 10.78
CA LEU A 235 -2.88 4.65 10.05
C LEU A 235 -2.90 4.84 8.53
N ARG A 236 -2.41 3.83 7.79
CA ARG A 236 -2.62 3.77 6.35
C ARG A 236 -4.04 3.35 6.04
N LYS A 237 -4.58 3.80 4.91
CA LYS A 237 -5.95 3.53 4.46
C LYS A 237 -6.42 2.07 4.61
N SER A 238 -5.53 1.11 4.44
CA SER A 238 -5.90 -0.33 4.53
C SER A 238 -5.77 -0.92 5.94
N GLU A 239 -5.09 -0.26 6.87
CA GLU A 239 -4.78 -0.82 8.18
C GLU A 239 -6.01 -0.98 9.09
N PRO A 240 -6.97 -0.03 9.15
CA PRO A 240 -8.18 -0.19 9.96
C PRO A 240 -9.00 -1.44 9.62
N PHE A 241 -8.94 -1.90 8.37
CA PHE A 241 -9.72 -3.06 7.90
C PHE A 241 -9.16 -4.41 8.37
N HIS A 242 -7.99 -4.42 9.01
CA HIS A 242 -7.41 -5.61 9.64
C HIS A 242 -7.75 -5.73 11.12
N LEU A 243 -8.33 -4.68 11.73
CA LEU A 243 -8.72 -4.70 13.13
C LEU A 243 -9.83 -5.72 13.38
N TRP A 244 -9.68 -6.46 14.45
CA TRP A 244 -10.72 -7.29 15.04
C TRP A 244 -11.41 -6.51 16.17
N TYR A 245 -12.63 -6.91 16.53
CA TYR A 245 -13.39 -6.16 17.55
C TYR A 245 -12.67 -6.11 18.91
N ASN A 246 -11.87 -7.10 19.23
CA ASN A 246 -11.09 -7.17 20.47
C ASN A 246 -9.66 -6.61 20.37
N ASP A 247 -9.31 -5.95 19.26
CA ASP A 247 -8.05 -5.19 19.10
C ASP A 247 -8.14 -3.79 19.70
N VAL A 248 -9.30 -3.41 20.19
CA VAL A 248 -9.53 -2.16 20.90
C VAL A 248 -9.82 -2.51 22.35
N THR A 249 -8.98 -2.02 23.25
CA THR A 249 -9.15 -2.18 24.70
C THR A 249 -9.55 -0.84 25.29
N PRO A 250 -10.80 -0.71 25.77
CA PRO A 250 -11.22 0.48 26.52
C PRO A 250 -10.38 0.62 27.80
N LEU A 251 -10.02 1.85 28.12
CA LEU A 251 -9.33 2.23 29.34
C LEU A 251 -10.18 3.24 30.10
N LEU A 252 -9.77 3.58 31.33
CA LEU A 252 -10.45 4.61 32.11
C LEU A 252 -10.32 5.99 31.45
N GLU A 253 -11.18 6.93 31.83
CA GLU A 253 -11.17 8.33 31.39
C GLU A 253 -11.34 8.52 29.86
N PHE A 254 -12.21 7.75 29.25
CA PHE A 254 -12.46 7.79 27.78
C PHE A 254 -11.20 7.57 26.92
N LYS A 255 -10.23 6.82 27.42
CA LYS A 255 -9.06 6.37 26.67
C LYS A 255 -9.28 4.99 26.08
N CYS A 256 -8.54 4.66 25.04
CA CYS A 256 -8.52 3.32 24.47
C CYS A 256 -7.16 2.98 23.86
N GLN A 257 -6.74 1.75 24.06
CA GLN A 257 -5.61 1.20 23.32
C GLN A 257 -6.11 0.49 22.07
N VAL A 258 -5.61 0.91 20.91
CA VAL A 258 -5.88 0.22 19.64
C VAL A 258 -4.61 -0.47 19.20
N THR A 259 -4.67 -1.77 18.97
CA THR A 259 -3.52 -2.61 18.66
C THR A 259 -3.67 -3.27 17.30
N LEU A 260 -2.74 -3.00 16.39
CA LEU A 260 -2.70 -3.62 15.07
C LEU A 260 -1.91 -4.92 15.11
N TYR A 261 -2.57 -6.04 15.05
CA TYR A 261 -1.93 -7.36 14.95
C TYR A 261 -1.66 -7.77 13.51
N HIS A 262 -0.57 -8.48 13.29
CA HIS A 262 -0.28 -9.05 11.97
C HIS A 262 -1.40 -10.04 11.58
N PRO A 263 -2.08 -9.82 10.44
CA PRO A 263 -3.34 -10.51 10.14
C PRO A 263 -3.22 -12.02 9.88
N SER A 264 -2.00 -12.57 9.82
CA SER A 264 -1.79 -14.01 9.65
C SER A 264 -1.08 -14.66 10.81
N VAL A 265 0.07 -14.11 11.24
CA VAL A 265 0.99 -14.81 12.16
C VAL A 265 0.79 -14.45 13.62
N ALA A 266 0.19 -13.29 13.92
CA ALA A 266 -0.16 -12.95 15.29
C ALA A 266 -1.16 -13.95 15.85
N LYS A 267 -1.03 -14.25 17.13
CA LYS A 267 -2.01 -15.05 17.85
C LYS A 267 -3.31 -14.27 18.01
N THR A 268 -4.42 -14.99 18.18
CA THR A 268 -5.69 -14.36 18.52
C THR A 268 -5.64 -13.89 19.97
N ASN A 269 -6.41 -12.86 20.29
CA ASN A 269 -6.67 -12.40 21.66
C ASN A 269 -8.12 -12.68 22.08
N LEU A 270 -8.82 -13.52 21.30
CA LEU A 270 -10.17 -13.98 21.63
C LEU A 270 -10.15 -14.97 22.80
N ILE A 271 -11.14 -14.86 23.69
CA ILE A 271 -11.29 -15.75 24.83
C ILE A 271 -11.50 -17.19 24.33
N GLY A 272 -10.75 -18.13 24.87
CA GLY A 272 -10.81 -19.54 24.47
C GLY A 272 -10.00 -19.91 23.21
N GLU A 273 -9.48 -18.91 22.45
CA GLU A 273 -8.81 -19.13 21.16
C GLU A 273 -7.35 -18.61 21.10
N LYS A 274 -6.77 -18.29 22.26
CA LYS A 274 -5.47 -17.58 22.37
C LYS A 274 -4.28 -18.31 21.76
N ASP A 275 -4.34 -19.62 21.59
CA ASP A 275 -3.23 -20.42 21.04
C ASP A 275 -3.20 -20.45 19.51
N LYS A 276 -4.30 -20.08 18.87
CA LYS A 276 -4.40 -20.08 17.41
C LYS A 276 -3.79 -18.82 16.81
N THR A 277 -3.20 -18.95 15.64
CA THR A 277 -2.88 -17.76 14.83
C THR A 277 -4.15 -17.21 14.19
N ARG A 278 -4.16 -15.91 13.88
CA ARG A 278 -5.29 -15.26 13.19
C ARG A 278 -5.63 -15.92 11.86
N LYS A 279 -4.62 -16.38 11.11
CA LYS A 279 -4.85 -17.13 9.88
C LYS A 279 -5.55 -18.46 10.13
N HIS A 280 -5.18 -19.18 11.19
CA HIS A 280 -5.78 -20.47 11.53
C HIS A 280 -7.24 -20.29 11.94
N TYR A 281 -7.51 -19.35 12.83
CA TYR A 281 -8.86 -19.00 13.28
C TYR A 281 -9.80 -18.64 12.11
N LEU A 282 -9.34 -17.81 11.18
CA LEU A 282 -10.13 -17.44 10.00
C LEU A 282 -10.37 -18.64 9.07
N LYS A 283 -9.35 -19.50 8.89
CA LYS A 283 -9.46 -20.69 8.02
C LYS A 283 -10.52 -21.67 8.52
N GLU A 284 -10.66 -21.87 9.83
CA GLU A 284 -11.70 -22.71 10.44
C GLU A 284 -13.12 -22.21 10.09
N ARG A 285 -13.28 -20.93 9.78
CA ARG A 285 -14.53 -20.27 9.37
C ARG A 285 -14.65 -20.04 7.87
N GLY A 286 -13.85 -20.73 7.06
CA GLY A 286 -13.84 -20.55 5.60
C GLY A 286 -13.33 -19.18 5.14
N LEU A 287 -12.73 -18.40 6.04
CA LEU A 287 -12.26 -17.04 5.77
C LEU A 287 -10.73 -16.99 5.62
N LEU A 288 -10.26 -15.92 5.01
CA LEU A 288 -8.84 -15.63 4.83
C LEU A 288 -8.46 -14.28 5.43
N PRO A 289 -7.19 -14.11 5.90
CA PRO A 289 -6.68 -12.79 6.26
C PRO A 289 -6.87 -11.80 5.12
N ARG A 290 -7.32 -10.57 5.41
CA ARG A 290 -7.71 -9.56 4.42
C ARG A 290 -6.62 -9.22 3.38
N HIS A 291 -5.34 -9.47 3.67
CA HIS A 291 -4.23 -9.25 2.74
C HIS A 291 -3.94 -10.47 1.84
N ASP A 292 -4.60 -11.58 2.06
CA ASP A 292 -4.39 -12.78 1.25
C ASP A 292 -4.80 -12.55 -0.21
N LYS A 293 -3.99 -13.08 -1.12
CA LYS A 293 -4.20 -12.90 -2.56
C LYS A 293 -5.43 -13.64 -3.07
N ALA A 294 -5.82 -14.72 -2.40
CA ALA A 294 -6.98 -15.51 -2.75
C ALA A 294 -8.33 -14.83 -2.42
N ASN A 295 -8.32 -13.79 -1.56
CA ASN A 295 -9.54 -13.03 -1.32
C ASN A 295 -10.07 -12.37 -2.58
N PRO A 296 -11.39 -12.26 -2.76
CA PRO A 296 -11.98 -11.43 -3.80
C PRO A 296 -11.57 -9.96 -3.64
N LYS A 297 -11.53 -9.22 -4.74
CA LYS A 297 -11.06 -7.81 -4.76
C LYS A 297 -11.82 -6.94 -3.76
N SER A 298 -13.11 -7.19 -3.55
CA SER A 298 -13.96 -6.49 -2.60
C SER A 298 -13.50 -6.62 -1.15
N LEU A 299 -12.97 -7.78 -0.76
CA LEU A 299 -12.51 -8.05 0.60
C LEU A 299 -11.03 -7.75 0.84
N LYS A 300 -10.24 -7.50 -0.21
CA LYS A 300 -8.81 -7.26 -0.07
C LYS A 300 -8.51 -5.96 0.66
N ALA A 301 -7.69 -6.05 1.71
CA ALA A 301 -7.03 -4.92 2.34
C ALA A 301 -5.51 -5.19 2.39
N GLY A 302 -4.72 -4.28 1.82
CA GLY A 302 -3.28 -4.47 1.73
C GLY A 302 -2.61 -4.37 3.10
N TRP A 303 -1.71 -5.29 3.41
CA TRP A 303 -0.81 -5.22 4.56
C TRP A 303 0.59 -4.86 4.08
N LYS A 304 0.96 -3.59 4.21
CA LYS A 304 2.34 -3.17 3.93
C LYS A 304 3.20 -3.55 5.12
N LYS A 305 4.46 -3.92 4.86
CA LYS A 305 5.45 -4.32 5.88
C LYS A 305 5.48 -3.30 7.03
N LEU A 306 4.70 -3.49 8.08
CA LEU A 306 4.76 -2.72 9.32
C LEU A 306 5.94 -3.16 10.17
N ALA A 307 6.49 -2.24 10.94
CA ALA A 307 7.32 -2.56 12.07
C ALA A 307 6.41 -3.05 13.19
N VAL A 308 6.42 -4.34 13.43
CA VAL A 308 5.70 -5.00 14.51
C VAL A 308 6.69 -5.59 15.51
N ASP A 309 6.25 -5.78 16.74
CA ASP A 309 7.00 -6.53 17.73
C ASP A 309 7.37 -7.93 17.21
N LYS A 310 8.56 -8.43 17.54
CA LYS A 310 9.06 -9.70 17.00
C LYS A 310 8.39 -10.93 17.60
N THR A 311 7.83 -10.80 18.80
CA THR A 311 7.26 -11.93 19.56
C THR A 311 5.74 -11.99 19.40
N SER A 312 5.11 -10.87 19.62
CA SER A 312 3.63 -10.74 19.62
C SER A 312 3.06 -10.31 18.28
N TYR A 313 3.91 -9.89 17.35
CA TYR A 313 3.52 -9.47 15.99
C TYR A 313 2.47 -8.36 15.96
N HIS A 314 2.55 -7.40 16.89
CA HIS A 314 1.65 -6.26 16.96
C HIS A 314 2.37 -4.92 16.89
N ALA A 315 1.59 -3.87 16.67
CA ALA A 315 2.01 -2.48 16.76
C ALA A 315 0.85 -1.65 17.33
N ASP A 316 1.14 -0.78 18.30
CA ASP A 316 0.13 0.05 18.94
C ASP A 316 -0.13 1.34 18.16
N VAL A 317 -1.39 1.75 18.11
CA VAL A 317 -1.79 3.05 17.56
C VAL A 317 -1.53 4.13 18.61
N HIS A 318 -0.88 5.21 18.20
CA HIS A 318 -0.59 6.35 19.06
C HIS A 318 -1.46 7.53 18.65
N TRP A 319 -2.37 7.93 19.52
CA TRP A 319 -3.29 9.03 19.28
C TRP A 319 -2.57 10.39 19.27
N LEU A 320 -2.79 11.17 18.23
CA LEU A 320 -2.25 12.53 18.12
C LEU A 320 -2.90 13.50 19.10
N HIS A 321 -4.19 13.27 19.38
CA HIS A 321 -5.01 14.17 20.17
C HIS A 321 -5.93 13.41 21.12
N SER A 322 -5.98 13.78 22.39
CA SER A 322 -6.79 13.12 23.43
C SER A 322 -8.30 13.20 23.14
N SER A 323 -8.80 14.29 22.59
CA SER A 323 -10.23 14.40 22.21
C SER A 323 -10.61 13.43 21.12
N ALA A 324 -9.75 13.17 20.14
CA ALA A 324 -10.01 12.17 19.10
C ALA A 324 -10.04 10.75 19.66
N GLU A 325 -9.15 10.45 20.61
CA GLU A 325 -9.15 9.20 21.36
C GLU A 325 -10.44 9.05 22.16
N ALA A 326 -10.87 10.12 22.87
CA ALA A 326 -12.09 10.10 23.67
C ALA A 326 -13.34 9.91 22.80
N ILE A 327 -13.44 10.58 21.65
CA ILE A 327 -14.53 10.36 20.70
C ILE A 327 -14.55 8.90 20.22
N PHE A 328 -13.40 8.36 19.83
CA PHE A 328 -13.30 6.97 19.38
C PHE A 328 -13.69 6.00 20.50
N SER A 329 -13.18 6.21 21.71
CA SER A 329 -13.46 5.41 22.89
C SER A 329 -14.95 5.43 23.27
N SER A 330 -15.60 6.58 23.18
CA SER A 330 -17.04 6.73 23.43
C SER A 330 -17.88 6.04 22.36
N LEU A 331 -17.50 6.14 21.08
CA LEU A 331 -18.22 5.50 19.98
C LEU A 331 -18.08 3.98 19.99
N TYR A 332 -16.97 3.45 20.50
CA TYR A 332 -16.62 2.04 20.36
C TYR A 332 -17.65 1.08 21.02
N PRO A 333 -18.07 1.21 22.29
CA PRO A 333 -19.05 0.32 22.89
C PRO A 333 -20.41 0.37 22.18
N HIS A 334 -20.86 1.56 21.77
CA HIS A 334 -22.10 1.71 20.98
C HIS A 334 -21.96 1.02 19.62
N TYR A 335 -20.79 1.15 18.99
CA TYR A 335 -20.52 0.48 17.73
C TYR A 335 -20.52 -1.05 17.90
N LEU A 336 -19.96 -1.59 18.99
CA LEU A 336 -19.98 -3.02 19.25
C LEU A 336 -21.41 -3.56 19.45
N ALA A 337 -22.26 -2.83 20.20
CA ALA A 337 -23.65 -3.20 20.37
C ALA A 337 -24.43 -3.20 19.05
N TYR A 338 -24.17 -2.22 18.19
CA TYR A 338 -24.74 -2.18 16.85
C TYR A 338 -24.20 -3.30 15.95
N ARG A 339 -22.89 -3.52 15.98
CA ARG A 339 -22.23 -4.60 15.25
C ARG A 339 -22.81 -5.97 15.62
N SER A 340 -23.08 -6.22 16.92
CA SER A 340 -23.65 -7.49 17.38
C SER A 340 -24.95 -7.83 16.64
N LYS A 341 -25.86 -6.85 16.54
CA LYS A 341 -27.13 -7.03 15.81
C LYS A 341 -26.92 -7.35 14.31
N LEU A 342 -25.93 -6.70 13.68
CA LEU A 342 -25.61 -6.97 12.28
C LEU A 342 -24.98 -8.36 12.11
N MET A 343 -24.21 -8.81 13.10
CA MET A 343 -23.58 -10.13 13.09
C MET A 343 -24.59 -11.26 13.30
N GLU A 344 -25.66 -11.05 14.04
CA GLU A 344 -26.78 -12.00 14.14
C GLU A 344 -27.34 -12.31 12.73
N THR A 345 -27.66 -11.27 11.97
CA THR A 345 -28.11 -11.41 10.56
C THR A 345 -27.05 -12.08 9.68
N TYR A 346 -25.77 -11.74 9.87
CA TYR A 346 -24.69 -12.35 9.11
C TYR A 346 -24.54 -13.84 9.41
N GLU A 347 -24.62 -14.23 10.67
CA GLU A 347 -24.52 -15.61 11.12
C GLU A 347 -25.71 -16.46 10.63
N GLU A 348 -26.91 -15.90 10.63
CA GLU A 348 -28.10 -16.55 10.04
C GLU A 348 -27.91 -16.83 8.53
N LEU A 349 -27.29 -15.90 7.81
CA LEU A 349 -27.09 -16.04 6.36
C LEU A 349 -25.91 -16.96 5.97
N HIS A 350 -24.85 -16.99 6.79
CA HIS A 350 -23.58 -17.65 6.44
C HIS A 350 -23.22 -18.84 7.33
N GLY A 351 -23.94 -19.06 8.44
CA GLY A 351 -23.68 -20.15 9.39
C GLY A 351 -22.42 -19.99 10.24
N HIS A 352 -21.78 -18.82 10.22
CA HIS A 352 -20.60 -18.51 11.02
C HIS A 352 -20.45 -17.00 11.24
N ASP A 353 -19.74 -16.61 12.29
CA ASP A 353 -19.31 -15.24 12.57
C ASP A 353 -17.94 -14.91 11.96
N HIS A 354 -17.52 -13.64 12.10
CA HIS A 354 -16.16 -13.22 11.83
C HIS A 354 -15.70 -12.11 12.81
N PRO A 355 -14.39 -12.00 13.11
CA PRO A 355 -13.91 -11.11 14.16
C PRO A 355 -13.66 -9.68 13.69
N PHE A 356 -13.77 -9.34 12.40
CA PHE A 356 -13.45 -8.01 11.90
C PHE A 356 -14.29 -6.93 12.57
N LEU A 357 -13.61 -5.85 13.01
CA LEU A 357 -14.26 -4.75 13.74
C LEU A 357 -15.33 -4.08 12.88
N PHE A 358 -14.96 -3.60 11.70
CA PHE A 358 -15.85 -2.84 10.84
C PHE A 358 -16.65 -3.75 9.91
N VAL A 359 -17.99 -3.56 9.95
CA VAL A 359 -18.96 -4.36 9.20
C VAL A 359 -19.85 -3.50 8.31
N SER A 360 -20.38 -4.11 7.27
CA SER A 360 -21.30 -3.50 6.30
C SER A 360 -22.72 -3.48 6.84
N ILE A 361 -23.51 -2.49 6.42
CA ILE A 361 -24.93 -2.33 6.76
C ILE A 361 -25.85 -2.40 5.54
N GLY A 362 -25.29 -2.62 4.35
CA GLY A 362 -26.00 -2.42 3.10
C GLY A 362 -26.30 -3.67 2.32
N GLU A 363 -27.15 -3.47 1.32
CA GLU A 363 -27.48 -4.43 0.28
C GLU A 363 -26.94 -3.91 -1.07
N ASP A 364 -26.64 -4.82 -1.98
CA ASP A 364 -26.37 -4.44 -3.35
C ASP A 364 -27.70 -4.11 -4.07
N ARG A 365 -27.83 -2.87 -4.52
CA ARG A 365 -29.04 -2.41 -5.19
C ARG A 365 -29.31 -3.07 -6.53
N ASN A 366 -28.28 -3.64 -7.16
CA ASN A 366 -28.38 -4.26 -8.48
C ASN A 366 -28.72 -5.74 -8.39
N THR A 367 -28.14 -6.45 -7.40
CA THR A 367 -28.31 -7.90 -7.24
C THR A 367 -29.30 -8.27 -6.15
N GLY A 368 -29.63 -7.33 -5.25
CA GLY A 368 -30.44 -7.61 -4.05
C GLY A 368 -29.69 -8.43 -2.99
N GLU A 369 -28.39 -8.71 -3.19
CA GLU A 369 -27.59 -9.41 -2.21
C GLU A 369 -27.39 -8.58 -0.96
N SER A 370 -27.71 -9.19 0.20
CA SER A 370 -27.44 -8.57 1.50
C SER A 370 -25.98 -8.70 1.87
N TYR A 371 -25.35 -7.57 2.19
CA TYR A 371 -24.01 -7.50 2.76
C TYR A 371 -24.03 -7.11 4.24
N VAL A 372 -25.18 -7.23 4.88
CA VAL A 372 -25.34 -6.93 6.31
C VAL A 372 -24.41 -7.81 7.14
N GLY A 373 -23.63 -7.19 8.02
CA GLY A 373 -22.64 -7.89 8.84
C GLY A 373 -21.37 -8.31 8.11
N ALA A 374 -21.32 -8.30 6.78
CA ALA A 374 -20.10 -8.65 6.04
C ALA A 374 -18.91 -7.72 6.35
N PRO A 375 -17.66 -8.19 6.26
CA PRO A 375 -16.49 -7.36 6.53
C PRO A 375 -16.48 -6.09 5.68
N TYR A 376 -16.42 -4.92 6.32
CA TYR A 376 -16.47 -3.62 5.65
C TYR A 376 -15.32 -3.46 4.66
N SER A 377 -15.60 -3.06 3.41
CA SER A 377 -14.60 -2.98 2.36
C SER A 377 -13.98 -1.58 2.24
N ILE A 378 -12.75 -1.51 1.70
CA ILE A 378 -12.11 -0.22 1.35
C ILE A 378 -12.96 0.55 0.34
N SER A 379 -13.63 -0.14 -0.56
CA SER A 379 -14.52 0.44 -1.59
C SER A 379 -15.74 1.10 -0.95
N GLN A 380 -16.37 0.43 0.04
CA GLN A 380 -17.48 1.01 0.81
C GLN A 380 -17.03 2.23 1.61
N PHE A 381 -15.89 2.13 2.30
CA PHE A 381 -15.31 3.28 3.00
C PHE A 381 -15.09 4.47 2.06
N MET A 382 -14.51 4.26 0.88
CA MET A 382 -14.30 5.33 -0.08
C MET A 382 -15.61 5.99 -0.55
N LYS A 383 -16.67 5.19 -0.74
CA LYS A 383 -18.00 5.71 -1.06
C LYS A 383 -18.55 6.55 0.09
N SER A 384 -18.50 6.06 1.33
CA SER A 384 -18.94 6.76 2.53
C SER A 384 -18.12 8.04 2.77
N TYR A 385 -16.81 7.96 2.64
CA TYR A 385 -15.92 9.11 2.78
C TYR A 385 -16.20 10.21 1.74
N ASN A 386 -16.40 9.84 0.48
CA ASN A 386 -16.76 10.80 -0.56
C ASN A 386 -18.12 11.46 -0.27
N LYS A 387 -19.12 10.68 0.16
CA LYS A 387 -20.42 11.24 0.59
C LYS A 387 -20.26 12.17 1.81
N ALA A 388 -19.33 11.91 2.72
CA ALA A 388 -19.05 12.82 3.81
C ALA A 388 -18.48 14.15 3.30
N LEU A 389 -17.57 14.10 2.33
CA LEU A 389 -17.08 15.32 1.69
C LEU A 389 -18.16 16.04 0.86
N ASP A 390 -19.10 15.32 0.22
CA ASP A 390 -20.22 15.94 -0.52
C ASP A 390 -21.15 16.70 0.45
N ARG A 391 -21.47 16.13 1.61
CA ARG A 391 -22.24 16.80 2.66
C ARG A 391 -21.52 18.01 3.23
N LEU A 392 -20.21 17.88 3.43
CA LEU A 392 -19.39 19.00 3.87
C LEU A 392 -19.37 20.14 2.86
N GLU A 393 -19.23 19.83 1.57
CA GLU A 393 -19.30 20.79 0.46
C GLU A 393 -20.63 21.55 0.46
N LEU A 394 -21.74 20.82 0.64
CA LEU A 394 -23.08 21.40 0.73
C LEU A 394 -23.20 22.33 1.95
N HIS A 395 -22.66 21.94 3.10
CA HIS A 395 -22.71 22.73 4.33
C HIS A 395 -21.87 24.01 4.23
N LEU A 396 -20.66 23.93 3.66
CA LEU A 396 -19.74 25.04 3.54
C LEU A 396 -20.09 26.00 2.37
N GLY A 397 -20.92 25.57 1.43
CA GLY A 397 -21.33 26.39 0.29
C GLY A 397 -20.26 26.60 -0.79
N PHE A 398 -19.15 25.87 -0.73
CA PHE A 398 -18.10 25.92 -1.76
C PHE A 398 -17.62 24.53 -2.14
N LYS A 399 -17.11 24.40 -3.37
CA LYS A 399 -16.66 23.14 -3.93
C LYS A 399 -15.34 22.68 -3.33
N ILE A 400 -15.32 21.46 -2.79
CA ILE A 400 -14.10 20.81 -2.29
C ILE A 400 -13.51 19.96 -3.41
N HIS A 401 -12.34 20.36 -3.92
CA HIS A 401 -11.65 19.57 -4.94
C HIS A 401 -11.25 18.20 -4.39
N ARG A 402 -11.51 17.16 -5.19
CA ARG A 402 -11.26 15.77 -4.80
C ARG A 402 -9.91 15.28 -5.31
N GLY A 403 -9.32 14.37 -4.55
CA GLY A 403 -8.20 13.60 -5.02
C GLY A 403 -6.87 13.96 -4.42
N ARG A 404 -5.82 13.46 -5.07
CA ARG A 404 -4.46 13.52 -4.55
C ARG A 404 -3.85 14.93 -4.65
N GLU A 405 -4.17 15.65 -5.71
CA GLU A 405 -3.64 16.99 -5.95
C GLU A 405 -4.22 18.01 -4.95
N ALA A 406 -5.48 17.84 -4.57
CA ALA A 406 -6.14 18.65 -3.55
C ALA A 406 -5.95 18.12 -2.12
N ALA A 407 -5.19 17.05 -1.96
CA ALA A 407 -4.93 16.39 -0.67
C ALA A 407 -6.19 15.96 0.11
N THR A 408 -7.33 15.81 -0.53
CA THR A 408 -8.61 15.41 0.09
C THR A 408 -8.85 13.90 0.09
N ASN A 409 -7.83 13.10 -0.20
CA ASN A 409 -7.91 11.65 -0.16
C ASN A 409 -7.52 11.10 1.23
N PRO A 410 -7.96 9.89 1.62
CA PRO A 410 -7.66 9.32 2.94
C PRO A 410 -6.18 9.14 3.28
N HIS A 411 -5.29 9.14 2.29
CA HIS A 411 -3.85 9.05 2.56
C HIS A 411 -3.28 10.37 3.08
N SER A 412 -3.88 11.49 2.70
CA SER A 412 -3.48 12.83 3.14
C SER A 412 -3.74 13.06 4.63
N HIS A 413 -4.66 12.31 5.25
CA HIS A 413 -4.84 12.30 6.71
C HIS A 413 -3.58 11.85 7.45
N ARG A 414 -2.93 10.80 6.96
CA ARG A 414 -1.67 10.35 7.55
C ARG A 414 -0.53 11.35 7.33
N HIS A 415 -0.56 12.12 6.24
CA HIS A 415 0.40 13.22 6.04
C HIS A 415 0.16 14.33 7.05
N CYS A 416 -1.10 14.68 7.31
CA CYS A 416 -1.49 15.63 8.36
C CYS A 416 -0.99 15.19 9.74
N TYR A 417 -1.14 13.91 10.10
CA TYR A 417 -0.59 13.34 11.33
C TYR A 417 0.92 13.53 11.43
N VAL A 418 1.67 13.27 10.36
CA VAL A 418 3.13 13.44 10.33
C VAL A 418 3.53 14.90 10.44
N GLU A 419 2.83 15.78 9.75
CA GLU A 419 3.07 17.22 9.77
C GLU A 419 2.89 17.78 11.17
N ALA A 420 1.76 17.49 11.81
CA ALA A 420 1.50 17.89 13.18
C ALA A 420 2.60 17.40 14.16
N LEU A 421 3.06 16.14 14.04
CA LEU A 421 4.16 15.65 14.86
C LEU A 421 5.48 16.39 14.61
N LYS A 422 5.75 16.79 13.36
CA LYS A 422 6.94 17.58 13.02
C LYS A 422 6.87 18.99 13.57
N GLU A 423 5.71 19.65 13.44
CA GLU A 423 5.47 20.98 13.98
C GLU A 423 5.61 21.03 15.51
N MET A 424 5.18 19.97 16.18
CA MET A 424 5.41 19.78 17.61
C MET A 424 6.87 19.49 17.98
N GLY A 425 7.79 19.42 17.03
CA GLY A 425 9.20 19.10 17.28
C GLY A 425 9.44 17.67 17.76
N VAL A 426 8.51 16.73 17.53
CA VAL A 426 8.66 15.33 17.93
C VAL A 426 9.84 14.70 17.23
N ASN A 427 10.68 13.98 17.97
CA ASN A 427 11.87 13.32 17.43
C ASN A 427 11.49 12.43 16.24
N PRO A 428 12.18 12.55 15.08
CA PRO A 428 11.90 11.78 13.87
C PRO A 428 11.80 10.26 14.10
N LYS A 429 12.54 9.77 15.06
CA LYS A 429 12.50 8.38 15.47
C LYS A 429 11.17 8.00 16.14
N ILE A 430 10.61 8.83 16.99
CA ILE A 430 9.29 8.63 17.61
C ILE A 430 8.22 8.67 16.52
N ILE A 431 8.29 9.65 15.61
CA ILE A 431 7.40 9.73 14.44
C ILE A 431 7.42 8.43 13.64
N GLN A 432 8.60 7.87 13.41
CA GLN A 432 8.76 6.60 12.71
C GLN A 432 8.10 5.43 13.43
N LYS A 433 8.19 5.39 14.77
CA LYS A 433 7.51 4.38 15.61
C LYS A 433 6.00 4.54 15.51
N CYS A 434 5.47 5.75 15.67
CA CYS A 434 4.04 6.04 15.53
C CYS A 434 3.49 5.67 14.15
N LEU A 435 4.31 5.79 13.12
CA LEU A 435 3.95 5.41 11.74
C LEU A 435 4.19 3.94 11.42
N HIS A 436 4.69 3.15 12.34
CA HIS A 436 5.03 1.75 12.14
C HIS A 436 5.92 1.52 10.91
N GLN A 437 6.93 2.40 10.70
CA GLN A 437 7.81 2.33 9.53
C GLN A 437 9.04 1.46 9.82
N ARG A 438 9.34 0.52 8.91
CA ARG A 438 10.53 -0.31 9.00
C ARG A 438 11.75 0.41 8.45
N THR A 439 12.73 0.71 9.33
CA THR A 439 14.14 0.78 8.93
C THR A 439 14.97 -0.06 9.90
N ILE A 440 15.97 -0.76 9.38
CA ILE A 440 16.82 -1.69 10.16
C ILE A 440 17.51 -0.98 11.35
N LYS A 441 17.97 0.25 11.15
CA LYS A 441 18.61 1.06 12.20
C LYS A 441 17.66 1.61 13.26
N ALA A 442 16.39 1.81 12.92
CA ALA A 442 15.42 2.36 13.85
C ALA A 442 14.92 1.34 14.88
N GLN A 443 14.89 0.05 14.53
CA GLN A 443 14.45 -1.00 15.46
C GLN A 443 15.45 -1.21 16.61
N GLU A 444 16.74 -1.10 16.36
CA GLU A 444 17.77 -1.27 17.39
C GLU A 444 17.77 -0.15 18.43
N ALA A 445 17.42 1.07 18.02
CA ALA A 445 17.37 2.22 18.90
C ALA A 445 16.09 2.35 19.76
N TYR A 446 15.05 1.52 19.47
CA TYR A 446 13.73 1.58 20.13
C TYR A 446 13.37 0.35 20.96
N GLN A 447 14.27 -0.61 21.11
CA GLN A 447 14.13 -1.64 22.11
C GLN A 447 14.11 -0.94 23.47
N GLY A 448 12.93 -0.76 24.04
CA GLY A 448 12.75 -0.19 25.36
C GLY A 448 11.89 1.06 25.52
N ILE A 449 11.40 1.68 24.43
CA ILE A 449 10.43 2.78 24.59
C ILE A 449 9.04 2.18 24.80
N SER A 450 8.51 2.28 26.02
CA SER A 450 7.17 1.80 26.36
C SER A 450 6.08 2.65 25.70
N TYR A 451 4.89 2.06 25.54
CA TYR A 451 3.68 2.76 25.10
C TYR A 451 3.44 4.03 25.93
N GLN A 452 3.52 3.93 27.26
CA GLN A 452 3.35 5.06 28.18
C GLN A 452 4.32 6.20 27.89
N LYS A 453 5.60 5.90 27.64
CA LYS A 453 6.61 6.92 27.33
C LYS A 453 6.31 7.67 26.02
N ILE A 454 5.75 6.99 25.03
CA ILE A 454 5.33 7.61 23.77
C ILE A 454 4.13 8.53 24.03
N GLN A 455 3.13 8.05 24.76
CA GLN A 455 1.93 8.84 25.10
C GLN A 455 2.25 10.05 25.96
N GLU A 456 3.14 9.92 26.96
CA GLU A 456 3.64 11.06 27.74
C GLU A 456 4.35 12.11 26.88
N THR A 457 5.11 11.65 25.88
CA THR A 457 5.78 12.55 24.94
C THR A 457 4.76 13.25 24.05
N LEU A 458 3.77 12.53 23.52
CA LEU A 458 2.73 13.12 22.69
C LEU A 458 1.82 14.07 23.49
N SER A 459 1.52 13.77 24.74
CA SER A 459 0.70 14.64 25.59
C SER A 459 1.37 15.98 25.94
N LYS A 460 2.70 16.03 25.99
CA LYS A 460 3.48 17.27 26.19
C LYS A 460 3.43 18.22 24.99
N TYR A 461 3.18 17.65 23.81
CA TYR A 461 3.07 18.36 22.55
C TYR A 461 1.61 18.37 22.12
N SER A 462 0.72 19.09 22.84
CA SER A 462 -0.62 19.38 22.33
C SER A 462 -0.48 20.24 21.10
N PRO A 463 -0.96 19.78 19.93
CA PRO A 463 -0.96 20.65 18.78
C PRO A 463 -1.90 21.83 19.01
N SER A 464 -1.61 22.94 18.36
CA SER A 464 -2.54 24.04 18.16
C SER A 464 -3.63 23.68 17.14
N LEU A 465 -4.13 22.44 17.19
CA LEU A 465 -5.43 22.14 16.63
C LEU A 465 -6.44 23.01 17.35
N PRO A 466 -7.50 23.51 16.67
CA PRO A 466 -8.50 24.33 17.32
C PRO A 466 -8.84 23.71 18.67
N LYS A 467 -8.69 24.50 19.77
CA LYS A 467 -9.00 24.05 21.13
C LYS A 467 -10.45 23.55 21.26
N ASP A 468 -11.25 23.85 20.28
CA ASP A 468 -12.64 23.50 20.09
C ASP A 468 -12.83 22.43 18.99
N LEU A 469 -12.05 21.32 19.04
CA LEU A 469 -12.71 20.05 18.81
C LEU A 469 -13.60 19.84 20.04
N SER A 470 -14.62 20.70 20.19
CA SER A 470 -15.63 20.49 21.18
C SER A 470 -16.11 19.09 20.95
N LEU A 471 -15.98 18.24 21.96
CA LEU A 471 -16.70 16.99 22.02
C LEU A 471 -18.10 17.37 21.64
N GLN A 472 -18.51 17.08 20.39
CA GLN A 472 -19.87 17.28 19.97
C GLN A 472 -20.71 16.66 21.05
N ASP A 473 -21.74 17.37 21.43
CA ASP A 473 -22.73 16.89 22.36
C ASP A 473 -22.98 15.40 22.14
N THR A 474 -22.29 14.57 22.91
CA THR A 474 -22.46 13.11 22.87
C THR A 474 -23.64 12.70 23.70
N SER A 475 -24.43 13.67 24.24
CA SER A 475 -25.63 13.42 25.02
C SER A 475 -26.64 12.54 24.31
N TYR A 476 -26.65 12.57 22.95
CA TYR A 476 -27.50 11.68 22.14
C TYR A 476 -27.00 10.21 22.11
N LEU A 477 -25.81 9.91 22.61
CA LEU A 477 -25.28 8.55 22.72
C LEU A 477 -25.79 7.83 23.97
N HIS A 478 -26.43 8.51 24.89
CA HIS A 478 -26.93 7.99 26.16
C HIS A 478 -28.42 7.58 26.11
N ILE A 479 -28.96 7.29 24.91
CA ILE A 479 -30.33 6.80 24.74
C ILE A 479 -30.32 5.29 24.46
#